data_14c3517f18b985a82b7df3a18133cbdd
#
_entry.id   14c3517f18b985a82b7df3a18133cbdd
#
_cell.length_a   1.000
_cell.length_b   1.000
_cell.length_c   1.000
_cell.angle_alpha   90.00
_cell.angle_beta   90.00
_cell.angle_gamma   90.00
#
_symmetry.space_group_name_H-M   'P 1'
#
loop_
_entity.id
_entity.type
_entity.pdbx_description
1 polymer ?
#
loop_
_entity_poly.entity_id
_entity_poly.type
_entity_poly.pdbx_seq_one_letter_code
_entity_poly.pdbx_strand_id
1 'polypeptide(L)'
;MRSTMKMDKKNIKHWTVCLAVVLSAFTATAVNAAVSISDAEKLKSSLTPLGAQREGNGRDIPAWRGGLSMPPLEYKKPGQHHVDPFPQDKPLFTISAANMLQYQKYLTEGQKELFRTYPDTFRMPIYRTRRTAAAPEWVYENTYKNAIRAELSSDGNSLLYAYGGIPFPVLDDSSQAGIQALWNHITRWRGTFLQLQASEVAVHKDGNFSPTTVEQQVEFNYYRPDKTIEDLNNTLFYYLSVTKAPARLAGGAVLVHEPLNQANDARQAWGYNAGQRRVRRAPNLAYDTPIAAADGLRYADDTDMYNGSPDRYNWRLVEKREVYIPYNNYRLTSNKLSYNDILRPGHVNPEYTRYEKHRVWVVEGTLRDNVRHVYSKRVFYLDEDTWNISVADQYDMNGELWRVSMAYIKTYYELPVTWSGMDVFHDLQARRYHTQGMTNEEPEDIDYSNPPPGDRYFTPAELRRRGRR
;
A
#
# COMPACT_ATOMS: atom_id res chain seq x y z
N MET A 1 -47.71 -49.67 -64.47
CA MET A 1 -48.97 -50.15 -63.89
C MET A 1 -49.36 -49.15 -62.78
N ARG A 2 -50.46 -48.47 -62.93
CA ARG A 2 -51.06 -47.50 -61.99
C ARG A 2 -51.74 -48.27 -60.90
N SER A 3 -51.62 -47.82 -59.67
CA SER A 3 -52.68 -48.06 -58.64
C SER A 3 -52.74 -46.86 -57.75
N THR A 4 -53.82 -46.17 -57.91
CA THR A 4 -54.40 -45.13 -57.04
C THR A 4 -55.07 -45.75 -55.87
N MET A 5 -54.80 -45.24 -54.66
CA MET A 5 -55.64 -45.56 -53.52
C MET A 5 -56.02 -44.28 -52.74
N LYS A 6 -57.29 -44.23 -52.54
CA LYS A 6 -58.15 -43.09 -52.11
C LYS A 6 -57.85 -42.61 -50.70
N MET A 7 -57.96 -41.30 -50.54
CA MET A 7 -58.11 -40.62 -49.23
C MET A 7 -59.43 -41.03 -48.56
N ASP A 8 -59.38 -41.29 -47.29
CA ASP A 8 -60.55 -41.32 -46.43
C ASP A 8 -60.44 -40.21 -45.38
N LYS A 9 -61.42 -39.34 -45.36
CA LYS A 9 -61.62 -38.21 -44.43
C LYS A 9 -62.38 -38.74 -43.23
N LYS A 10 -61.83 -38.64 -42.05
CA LYS A 10 -62.57 -38.35 -40.77
C LYS A 10 -61.62 -38.57 -39.58
N ASN A 11 -61.19 -37.46 -38.98
CA ASN A 11 -61.30 -37.20 -37.54
C ASN A 11 -60.45 -36.00 -37.17
N ILE A 12 -61.10 -34.83 -37.20
CA ILE A 12 -60.60 -33.64 -36.56
C ILE A 12 -60.86 -33.81 -35.06
N LYS A 13 -59.81 -34.03 -34.30
CA LYS A 13 -59.85 -33.84 -32.82
C LYS A 13 -58.86 -32.71 -32.48
N HIS A 14 -59.45 -31.70 -31.84
CA HIS A 14 -58.83 -30.52 -31.31
C HIS A 14 -57.59 -30.87 -30.46
N TRP A 15 -56.43 -30.47 -30.92
CA TRP A 15 -55.23 -30.33 -30.05
C TRP A 15 -55.10 -28.87 -29.69
N THR A 16 -55.53 -28.55 -28.49
CA THR A 16 -55.23 -27.28 -27.84
C THR A 16 -53.75 -27.28 -27.53
N VAL A 17 -52.97 -26.52 -28.31
CA VAL A 17 -51.55 -26.29 -28.01
C VAL A 17 -51.48 -25.32 -26.82
N CYS A 18 -51.24 -25.85 -25.63
CA CYS A 18 -50.82 -25.04 -24.48
C CYS A 18 -49.39 -24.54 -24.75
N LEU A 19 -49.32 -23.28 -25.18
CA LEU A 19 -48.04 -22.53 -25.27
C LEU A 19 -47.65 -22.21 -23.80
N ALA A 20 -46.86 -23.11 -23.21
CA ALA A 20 -46.19 -22.81 -21.95
C ALA A 20 -45.09 -21.82 -22.23
N VAL A 21 -45.37 -20.54 -22.02
CA VAL A 21 -44.30 -19.52 -21.93
C VAL A 21 -43.47 -19.82 -20.69
N VAL A 22 -42.37 -20.52 -20.86
CA VAL A 22 -41.31 -20.64 -19.84
C VAL A 22 -40.69 -19.26 -19.73
N LEU A 23 -41.20 -18.45 -18.79
CA LEU A 23 -40.48 -17.28 -18.28
C LEU A 23 -39.23 -17.80 -17.59
N SER A 24 -38.14 -17.90 -18.32
CA SER A 24 -36.80 -18.04 -17.73
C SER A 24 -36.56 -16.74 -16.97
N ALA A 25 -36.82 -16.77 -15.66
CA ALA A 25 -36.30 -15.77 -14.75
C ALA A 25 -34.78 -15.89 -14.84
N PHE A 26 -34.15 -15.07 -15.68
CA PHE A 26 -32.77 -14.71 -15.50
C PHE A 26 -32.72 -14.08 -14.11
N THR A 27 -32.36 -14.85 -13.09
CA THR A 27 -31.76 -14.30 -11.91
C THR A 27 -30.48 -13.66 -12.38
N ALA A 28 -30.54 -12.37 -12.68
CA ALA A 28 -29.36 -11.53 -12.73
C ALA A 28 -28.71 -11.75 -11.35
N THR A 29 -27.66 -12.55 -11.31
CA THR A 29 -26.69 -12.49 -10.22
C THR A 29 -26.33 -11.02 -10.19
N ALA A 30 -26.75 -10.32 -9.12
CA ALA A 30 -26.30 -8.97 -8.87
C ALA A 30 -24.77 -9.06 -8.83
N VAL A 31 -24.14 -8.72 -9.93
CA VAL A 31 -22.74 -8.32 -9.97
C VAL A 31 -22.76 -7.17 -8.98
N ASN A 32 -22.05 -7.30 -7.85
CA ASN A 32 -21.90 -6.23 -6.90
C ASN A 32 -21.16 -5.11 -7.62
N ALA A 33 -21.93 -4.31 -8.33
CA ALA A 33 -21.46 -3.10 -8.93
C ALA A 33 -20.91 -2.22 -7.80
N ALA A 34 -19.86 -1.50 -8.10
CA ALA A 34 -19.45 -0.28 -7.44
C ALA A 34 -20.67 0.50 -6.89
N VAL A 35 -20.44 1.37 -5.96
CA VAL A 35 -21.50 2.09 -5.25
C VAL A 35 -22.46 2.84 -6.20
N SER A 36 -23.64 3.18 -5.72
CA SER A 36 -24.60 3.99 -6.47
C SER A 36 -24.02 5.35 -6.89
N ILE A 37 -24.54 5.95 -7.95
CA ILE A 37 -24.14 7.32 -8.36
C ILE A 37 -24.32 8.31 -7.20
N SER A 38 -25.39 8.17 -6.40
CA SER A 38 -25.66 9.03 -5.24
C SER A 38 -24.58 8.87 -4.15
N ASP A 39 -24.04 7.68 -3.97
CA ASP A 39 -22.94 7.46 -3.02
C ASP A 39 -21.60 8.00 -3.57
N ALA A 40 -21.36 7.84 -4.87
CA ALA A 40 -20.19 8.43 -5.53
C ALA A 40 -20.19 9.96 -5.45
N GLU A 41 -21.36 10.62 -5.55
CA GLU A 41 -21.47 12.09 -5.38
C GLU A 41 -21.03 12.59 -3.99
N LYS A 42 -21.00 11.73 -2.97
CA LYS A 42 -20.43 12.08 -1.66
C LYS A 42 -18.94 12.49 -1.75
N LEU A 43 -18.20 11.98 -2.73
CA LEU A 43 -16.78 12.35 -2.97
C LEU A 43 -16.61 13.84 -3.33
N LYS A 44 -17.66 14.50 -3.81
CA LYS A 44 -17.68 15.92 -4.13
C LYS A 44 -18.19 16.79 -2.98
N SER A 45 -18.74 16.20 -1.92
CA SER A 45 -19.42 16.93 -0.84
C SER A 45 -18.95 16.51 0.56
N SER A 46 -19.51 15.48 1.15
CA SER A 46 -19.26 15.05 2.53
C SER A 46 -17.98 14.25 2.69
N LEU A 47 -17.49 13.63 1.61
CA LEU A 47 -16.21 12.94 1.59
C LEU A 47 -15.14 13.78 0.86
N THR A 48 -13.88 13.48 1.13
CA THR A 48 -12.77 13.96 0.31
C THR A 48 -12.79 13.23 -1.04
N PRO A 49 -12.11 13.73 -2.08
CA PRO A 49 -12.06 13.03 -3.36
C PRO A 49 -11.42 11.63 -3.31
N LEU A 50 -10.68 11.30 -2.24
CA LEU A 50 -10.11 9.97 -2.01
C LEU A 50 -10.97 9.09 -1.08
N GLY A 51 -12.11 9.59 -0.58
CA GLY A 51 -13.09 8.81 0.18
C GLY A 51 -13.07 9.02 1.71
N ALA A 52 -12.17 9.84 2.24
CA ALA A 52 -12.15 10.15 3.67
C ALA A 52 -13.32 11.06 4.06
N GLN A 53 -13.76 11.00 5.30
CA GLN A 53 -14.73 11.96 5.84
C GLN A 53 -14.14 13.38 5.80
N ARG A 54 -14.78 14.30 5.07
CA ARG A 54 -14.28 15.66 4.89
C ARG A 54 -14.26 16.44 6.19
N GLU A 55 -15.35 16.36 6.97
CA GLU A 55 -15.48 17.05 8.24
C GLU A 55 -14.54 16.50 9.32
N GLY A 56 -14.11 17.38 10.20
CA GLY A 56 -13.37 17.02 11.41
C GLY A 56 -14.24 16.29 12.45
N ASN A 57 -13.64 15.96 13.60
CA ASN A 57 -14.36 15.35 14.73
C ASN A 57 -14.84 16.38 15.77
N GLY A 58 -14.70 17.68 15.48
CA GLY A 58 -15.05 18.77 16.37
C GLY A 58 -14.11 18.95 17.59
N ARG A 59 -13.00 18.20 17.64
CA ARG A 59 -12.03 18.25 18.74
C ARG A 59 -10.60 18.44 18.25
N ASP A 60 -9.97 17.39 17.78
CA ASP A 60 -8.54 17.32 17.50
C ASP A 60 -8.21 16.86 16.07
N ILE A 61 -9.18 16.33 15.33
CA ILE A 61 -9.07 16.07 13.90
C ILE A 61 -9.79 17.22 13.16
N PRO A 62 -9.09 18.09 12.41
CA PRO A 62 -9.70 19.18 11.68
C PRO A 62 -10.44 18.69 10.42
N ALA A 63 -11.30 19.54 9.84
CA ALA A 63 -11.84 19.31 8.51
C ALA A 63 -10.72 19.32 7.47
N TRP A 64 -10.82 18.43 6.45
CA TRP A 64 -9.90 18.46 5.31
C TRP A 64 -10.21 19.65 4.40
N ARG A 65 -9.17 20.42 4.02
CA ARG A 65 -9.27 21.67 3.24
C ARG A 65 -8.40 21.65 1.99
N GLY A 66 -8.26 20.48 1.34
CA GLY A 66 -7.49 20.35 0.09
C GLY A 66 -6.09 19.73 0.28
N GLY A 67 -5.66 19.49 1.52
CA GLY A 67 -4.35 18.91 1.79
C GLY A 67 -3.18 19.89 1.52
N LEU A 68 -2.00 19.32 1.29
CA LEU A 68 -0.76 20.06 1.00
C LEU A 68 -0.34 19.78 -0.44
N SER A 69 -0.57 20.75 -1.33
CA SER A 69 -0.32 20.64 -2.77
C SER A 69 0.65 21.68 -3.32
N MET A 70 1.25 22.49 -2.45
CA MET A 70 2.24 23.49 -2.83
C MET A 70 3.49 23.35 -1.95
N PRO A 71 4.69 23.35 -2.57
CA PRO A 71 5.93 23.31 -1.83
C PRO A 71 6.16 24.58 -1.01
N PRO A 72 6.81 24.46 0.18
CA PRO A 72 7.35 25.60 0.89
C PRO A 72 8.35 26.40 0.03
N LEU A 73 8.50 27.70 0.34
CA LEU A 73 9.39 28.58 -0.43
C LEU A 73 10.86 28.13 -0.44
N GLU A 74 11.27 27.38 0.55
CA GLU A 74 12.62 26.83 0.71
C GLU A 74 12.89 25.61 -0.17
N TYR A 75 11.85 24.94 -0.67
CA TYR A 75 11.98 23.85 -1.66
C TYR A 75 12.19 24.46 -3.05
N LYS A 76 13.32 24.19 -3.68
CA LYS A 76 13.76 24.90 -4.90
C LYS A 76 13.76 24.05 -6.16
N LYS A 77 13.91 22.73 -6.04
CA LYS A 77 14.03 21.84 -7.20
C LYS A 77 13.61 20.41 -6.87
N PRO A 78 13.15 19.65 -7.86
CA PRO A 78 12.94 18.20 -7.72
C PRO A 78 14.17 17.48 -7.19
N GLY A 79 13.95 16.40 -6.43
CA GLY A 79 15.01 15.61 -5.78
C GLY A 79 15.68 16.31 -4.58
N GLN A 80 15.38 17.57 -4.30
CA GLN A 80 15.82 18.21 -3.06
C GLN A 80 15.16 17.52 -1.85
N HIS A 81 15.92 17.36 -0.75
CA HIS A 81 15.34 16.89 0.50
C HIS A 81 14.20 17.79 0.96
N HIS A 82 13.08 17.17 1.32
CA HIS A 82 11.86 17.88 1.66
C HIS A 82 12.02 18.69 2.94
N VAL A 83 11.68 19.96 2.84
CA VAL A 83 11.64 20.89 3.97
C VAL A 83 10.37 20.63 4.76
N ASP A 84 10.47 20.62 6.11
CA ASP A 84 9.29 20.51 6.98
C ASP A 84 8.38 21.73 6.78
N PRO A 85 7.13 21.56 6.30
CA PRO A 85 6.20 22.68 6.14
C PRO A 85 5.63 23.17 7.48
N PHE A 86 5.93 22.49 8.58
CA PHE A 86 5.42 22.77 9.93
C PHE A 86 6.53 22.93 10.98
N PRO A 87 7.62 23.69 10.71
CA PRO A 87 8.80 23.71 11.58
C PRO A 87 8.52 24.30 12.99
N GLN A 88 7.42 25.05 13.13
CA GLN A 88 6.99 25.64 14.41
C GLN A 88 6.12 24.73 15.26
N ASP A 89 5.65 23.61 14.69
CA ASP A 89 4.84 22.65 15.46
C ASP A 89 5.67 22.02 16.59
N LYS A 90 5.09 21.98 17.78
CA LYS A 90 5.65 21.29 18.94
C LYS A 90 4.75 20.16 19.37
N PRO A 91 5.29 19.12 20.02
CA PRO A 91 4.45 18.10 20.63
C PRO A 91 3.45 18.73 21.60
N LEU A 92 2.19 18.32 21.50
CA LEU A 92 1.14 18.68 22.46
C LEU A 92 1.37 17.95 23.79
N PHE A 93 1.79 16.71 23.68
CA PHE A 93 2.20 15.84 24.80
C PHE A 93 2.97 14.64 24.22
N THR A 94 3.55 13.85 25.13
CA THR A 94 4.26 12.62 24.76
C THR A 94 3.63 11.43 25.49
N ILE A 95 3.32 10.37 24.73
CA ILE A 95 2.92 9.09 25.29
C ILE A 95 4.19 8.29 25.60
N SER A 96 4.23 7.68 26.79
CA SER A 96 5.29 6.80 27.27
C SER A 96 4.67 5.62 28.01
N ALA A 97 5.44 4.64 28.43
CA ALA A 97 4.95 3.52 29.22
C ALA A 97 4.20 3.98 30.49
N ALA A 98 4.63 5.08 31.11
CA ALA A 98 4.04 5.60 32.35
C ALA A 98 2.60 6.12 32.18
N ASN A 99 2.23 6.63 30.99
CA ASN A 99 0.91 7.20 30.75
C ASN A 99 0.11 6.51 29.63
N MET A 100 0.66 5.46 29.02
CA MET A 100 0.06 4.73 27.88
C MET A 100 -1.40 4.32 28.14
N LEU A 101 -1.73 3.89 29.36
CA LEU A 101 -3.08 3.43 29.69
C LEU A 101 -4.15 4.52 29.53
N GLN A 102 -3.79 5.79 29.67
CA GLN A 102 -4.71 6.92 29.45
C GLN A 102 -5.10 7.07 27.98
N TYR A 103 -4.25 6.59 27.05
CA TYR A 103 -4.39 6.72 25.60
C TYR A 103 -4.67 5.40 24.90
N GLN A 104 -4.83 4.29 25.63
CA GLN A 104 -4.89 2.92 25.09
C GLN A 104 -5.94 2.74 23.98
N LYS A 105 -7.06 3.48 24.03
CA LYS A 105 -8.12 3.43 23.01
C LYS A 105 -7.70 4.01 21.66
N TYR A 106 -6.61 4.79 21.62
CA TYR A 106 -6.05 5.41 20.41
C TYR A 106 -4.74 4.76 19.97
N LEU A 107 -4.38 3.62 20.56
CA LEU A 107 -3.16 2.86 20.23
C LEU A 107 -3.52 1.52 19.62
N THR A 108 -2.66 1.01 18.73
CA THR A 108 -2.72 -0.38 18.25
C THR A 108 -2.17 -1.34 19.29
N GLU A 109 -2.43 -2.64 19.15
CA GLU A 109 -1.82 -3.63 20.05
C GLU A 109 -0.30 -3.63 19.93
N GLY A 110 0.21 -3.50 18.69
CA GLY A 110 1.64 -3.39 18.45
C GLY A 110 2.29 -2.19 19.11
N GLN A 111 1.66 -1.01 19.03
CA GLN A 111 2.16 0.18 19.70
C GLN A 111 2.19 0.00 21.24
N LYS A 112 1.16 -0.59 21.82
CA LYS A 112 1.13 -0.92 23.26
C LYS A 112 2.27 -1.87 23.64
N GLU A 113 2.55 -2.85 22.78
CA GLU A 113 3.62 -3.82 23.05
C GLU A 113 5.01 -3.19 22.91
N LEU A 114 5.21 -2.21 22.02
CA LEU A 114 6.45 -1.44 21.96
C LEU A 114 6.71 -0.67 23.27
N PHE A 115 5.69 -0.09 23.91
CA PHE A 115 5.83 0.54 25.21
C PHE A 115 6.17 -0.47 26.32
N ARG A 116 5.64 -1.70 26.26
CA ARG A 116 5.97 -2.76 27.23
C ARG A 116 7.38 -3.30 27.02
N THR A 117 7.78 -3.46 25.75
CA THR A 117 9.09 -4.00 25.38
C THR A 117 10.23 -3.02 25.65
N TYR A 118 9.98 -1.71 25.47
CA TYR A 118 10.97 -0.64 25.61
C TYR A 118 10.45 0.48 26.53
N PRO A 119 10.12 0.21 27.81
CA PRO A 119 9.41 1.15 28.70
C PRO A 119 10.18 2.45 28.95
N ASP A 120 11.50 2.38 28.96
CA ASP A 120 12.35 3.54 29.28
C ASP A 120 12.67 4.41 28.08
N THR A 121 12.59 3.86 26.86
CA THR A 121 13.12 4.52 25.66
C THR A 121 12.07 4.80 24.61
N PHE A 122 11.09 3.93 24.41
CA PHE A 122 10.05 4.15 23.39
C PHE A 122 9.05 5.22 23.85
N ARG A 123 8.85 6.21 23.01
CA ARG A 123 7.93 7.33 23.23
C ARG A 123 7.25 7.73 21.93
N MET A 124 6.05 8.24 22.02
CA MET A 124 5.30 8.81 20.91
C MET A 124 5.00 10.29 21.19
N PRO A 125 5.79 11.23 20.62
CA PRO A 125 5.45 12.65 20.68
C PRO A 125 4.23 12.91 19.79
N ILE A 126 3.15 13.41 20.38
CA ILE A 126 1.88 13.64 19.73
C ILE A 126 1.77 15.11 19.32
N TYR A 127 1.55 15.34 18.04
CA TYR A 127 1.39 16.66 17.46
C TYR A 127 -0.08 16.92 17.06
N ARG A 128 -0.37 18.18 16.78
CA ARG A 128 -1.68 18.51 16.20
C ARG A 128 -1.84 17.84 14.83
N THR A 129 -3.03 17.35 14.56
CA THR A 129 -3.36 16.71 13.30
C THR A 129 -3.36 17.73 12.16
N ARG A 130 -2.63 17.37 11.11
CA ARG A 130 -2.52 18.12 9.85
C ARG A 130 -2.90 17.18 8.73
N ARG A 131 -4.09 17.34 8.18
CA ARG A 131 -4.60 16.49 7.09
C ARG A 131 -3.99 16.96 5.78
N THR A 132 -2.74 16.54 5.51
CA THR A 132 -1.94 16.98 4.36
C THR A 132 -2.18 16.17 3.09
N ALA A 133 -2.93 15.08 3.16
CA ALA A 133 -3.23 14.21 2.02
C ALA A 133 -3.83 15.00 0.86
N ALA A 134 -3.23 14.86 -0.32
CA ALA A 134 -3.70 15.43 -1.58
C ALA A 134 -3.24 14.56 -2.75
N ALA A 135 -3.89 14.74 -3.91
CA ALA A 135 -3.50 14.12 -5.17
C ALA A 135 -3.84 15.08 -6.33
N PRO A 136 -3.30 14.88 -7.54
CA PRO A 136 -3.70 15.64 -8.72
C PRO A 136 -5.17 15.45 -9.09
N GLU A 137 -5.78 16.46 -9.71
CA GLU A 137 -7.21 16.46 -10.05
C GLU A 137 -7.61 15.25 -10.91
N TRP A 138 -6.80 14.85 -11.86
CA TRP A 138 -7.10 13.69 -12.70
C TRP A 138 -7.17 12.36 -11.90
N VAL A 139 -6.46 12.25 -10.76
CA VAL A 139 -6.56 11.12 -9.84
C VAL A 139 -7.91 11.15 -9.11
N TYR A 140 -8.38 12.34 -8.74
CA TYR A 140 -9.71 12.52 -8.13
C TYR A 140 -10.83 12.16 -9.10
N GLU A 141 -10.72 12.63 -10.35
CA GLU A 141 -11.69 12.28 -11.41
C GLU A 141 -11.75 10.77 -11.65
N ASN A 142 -10.59 10.10 -11.70
CA ASN A 142 -10.54 8.66 -11.90
C ASN A 142 -11.03 7.90 -10.65
N THR A 143 -10.79 8.41 -9.45
CA THR A 143 -11.36 7.86 -8.21
C THR A 143 -12.89 7.90 -8.25
N TYR A 144 -13.48 9.02 -8.69
CA TYR A 144 -14.92 9.12 -8.88
C TYR A 144 -15.44 8.11 -9.94
N LYS A 145 -14.76 7.99 -11.08
CA LYS A 145 -15.11 7.00 -12.12
C LYS A 145 -15.01 5.57 -11.58
N ASN A 146 -13.97 5.26 -10.82
CA ASN A 146 -13.76 3.95 -10.23
C ASN A 146 -14.84 3.61 -9.19
N ALA A 147 -15.28 4.58 -8.37
CA ALA A 147 -16.37 4.37 -7.41
C ALA A 147 -17.64 3.77 -8.07
N ILE A 148 -17.87 4.08 -9.35
CA ILE A 148 -19.05 3.65 -10.11
C ILE A 148 -18.80 2.35 -10.91
N ARG A 149 -17.54 2.03 -11.26
CA ARG A 149 -17.23 0.95 -12.21
C ARG A 149 -16.29 -0.14 -11.68
N ALA A 150 -15.55 0.12 -10.59
CA ALA A 150 -14.58 -0.85 -10.09
C ALA A 150 -15.30 -2.06 -9.49
N GLU A 151 -14.80 -3.25 -9.79
CA GLU A 151 -15.33 -4.51 -9.29
C GLU A 151 -14.19 -5.40 -8.81
N LEU A 152 -14.50 -6.29 -7.88
CA LEU A 152 -13.62 -7.41 -7.53
C LEU A 152 -13.97 -8.62 -8.39
N SER A 153 -12.98 -9.45 -8.71
CA SER A 153 -13.25 -10.81 -9.19
C SER A 153 -14.09 -11.58 -8.17
N SER A 154 -14.76 -12.64 -8.58
CA SER A 154 -15.63 -13.44 -7.71
C SER A 154 -14.92 -14.00 -6.48
N ASP A 155 -13.61 -14.20 -6.56
CA ASP A 155 -12.75 -14.66 -5.45
C ASP A 155 -12.09 -13.50 -4.66
N GLY A 156 -12.31 -12.25 -5.08
CA GLY A 156 -11.72 -11.05 -4.50
C GLY A 156 -10.23 -10.84 -4.80
N ASN A 157 -9.58 -11.75 -5.52
CA ASN A 157 -8.13 -11.73 -5.73
C ASN A 157 -7.66 -10.84 -6.88
N SER A 158 -8.60 -10.23 -7.59
CA SER A 158 -8.33 -9.35 -8.73
C SER A 158 -9.22 -8.13 -8.71
N LEU A 159 -8.68 -7.03 -9.22
CA LEU A 159 -9.38 -5.78 -9.43
C LEU A 159 -9.75 -5.66 -10.92
N LEU A 160 -11.02 -5.35 -11.19
CA LEU A 160 -11.58 -5.20 -12.52
C LEU A 160 -12.07 -3.76 -12.72
N TYR A 161 -11.98 -3.25 -13.94
CA TYR A 161 -12.51 -1.96 -14.40
C TYR A 161 -12.02 -0.71 -13.67
N ALA A 162 -10.98 -0.81 -12.84
CA ALA A 162 -10.39 0.33 -12.13
C ALA A 162 -9.08 0.78 -12.77
N TYR A 163 -8.86 2.10 -12.81
CA TYR A 163 -7.64 2.69 -13.35
C TYR A 163 -7.44 4.11 -12.83
N GLY A 164 -6.20 4.48 -12.51
CA GLY A 164 -5.76 5.85 -12.29
C GLY A 164 -6.32 6.55 -11.04
N GLY A 165 -7.00 5.83 -10.16
CA GLY A 165 -7.61 6.37 -8.93
C GLY A 165 -7.92 5.27 -7.93
N ILE A 166 -8.36 5.64 -6.74
CA ILE A 166 -8.78 4.69 -5.70
C ILE A 166 -9.97 3.86 -6.23
N PRO A 167 -9.90 2.51 -6.17
CA PRO A 167 -10.97 1.68 -6.73
C PRO A 167 -12.27 1.71 -5.91
N PHE A 168 -12.20 1.70 -4.59
CA PHE A 168 -13.36 1.62 -3.69
C PHE A 168 -13.34 2.74 -2.65
N PRO A 169 -13.44 4.02 -3.05
CA PRO A 169 -13.30 5.15 -2.12
C PRO A 169 -14.47 5.26 -1.12
N VAL A 170 -15.58 4.60 -1.40
CA VAL A 170 -16.75 4.51 -0.52
C VAL A 170 -16.94 3.05 -0.15
N LEU A 171 -16.57 2.70 1.09
CA LEU A 171 -16.77 1.36 1.61
C LEU A 171 -18.16 1.25 2.23
N ASP A 172 -18.78 0.09 2.09
CA ASP A 172 -20.01 -0.33 2.73
C ASP A 172 -19.74 -1.36 3.85
N ASP A 173 -20.80 -1.88 4.47
CA ASP A 173 -20.70 -2.93 5.49
C ASP A 173 -20.73 -4.34 4.89
N SER A 174 -20.41 -4.50 3.61
CA SER A 174 -20.40 -5.80 2.93
C SER A 174 -19.24 -6.68 3.42
N SER A 175 -19.39 -7.98 3.19
CA SER A 175 -18.31 -8.96 3.47
C SER A 175 -17.05 -8.72 2.64
N GLN A 176 -17.14 -7.91 1.58
CA GLN A 176 -16.00 -7.55 0.71
C GLN A 176 -15.26 -6.28 1.15
N ALA A 177 -15.82 -5.50 2.08
CA ALA A 177 -15.24 -4.22 2.49
C ALA A 177 -13.77 -4.34 2.96
N GLY A 178 -13.41 -5.43 3.61
CA GLY A 178 -12.03 -5.67 4.05
C GLY A 178 -11.05 -5.81 2.90
N ILE A 179 -11.39 -6.60 1.89
CA ILE A 179 -10.54 -6.78 0.71
C ILE A 179 -10.58 -5.55 -0.22
N GLN A 180 -11.69 -4.81 -0.29
CA GLN A 180 -11.78 -3.54 -0.99
C GLN A 180 -10.82 -2.50 -0.37
N ALA A 181 -10.80 -2.38 0.95
CA ALA A 181 -9.87 -1.50 1.65
C ALA A 181 -8.41 -1.88 1.39
N LEU A 182 -8.10 -3.18 1.33
CA LEU A 182 -6.77 -3.67 0.98
C LEU A 182 -6.39 -3.29 -0.46
N TRP A 183 -7.31 -3.44 -1.42
CA TRP A 183 -7.08 -3.02 -2.80
C TRP A 183 -6.88 -1.51 -2.92
N ASN A 184 -7.59 -0.71 -2.12
CA ASN A 184 -7.35 0.74 -2.05
C ASN A 184 -5.90 1.02 -1.62
N HIS A 185 -5.38 0.28 -0.64
CA HIS A 185 -3.98 0.40 -0.24
C HIS A 185 -3.02 0.00 -1.36
N ILE A 186 -3.21 -1.17 -1.98
CA ILE A 186 -2.33 -1.69 -3.03
C ILE A 186 -2.25 -0.72 -4.22
N THR A 187 -3.38 -0.11 -4.58
CA THR A 187 -3.52 0.76 -5.75
C THR A 187 -3.58 2.24 -5.42
N ARG A 188 -3.25 2.68 -4.19
CA ARG A 188 -3.27 4.10 -3.84
C ARG A 188 -2.30 4.94 -4.66
N TRP A 189 -2.51 6.24 -4.71
CA TRP A 189 -1.66 7.17 -5.43
C TRP A 189 -0.26 7.27 -4.81
N ARG A 190 0.79 6.98 -5.60
CA ARG A 190 2.20 7.06 -5.24
C ARG A 190 3.05 7.73 -6.31
N GLY A 191 2.42 8.48 -7.22
CA GLY A 191 3.06 9.05 -8.41
C GLY A 191 2.93 8.14 -9.63
N THR A 192 3.47 8.61 -10.76
CA THR A 192 3.51 7.86 -12.03
C THR A 192 4.86 7.17 -12.19
N PHE A 193 5.93 7.91 -11.98
CA PHE A 193 7.30 7.40 -12.01
C PHE A 193 8.12 8.08 -10.94
N LEU A 194 9.03 7.36 -10.32
CA LEU A 194 9.94 7.91 -9.33
C LEU A 194 11.34 7.29 -9.43
N GLN A 195 12.30 8.06 -8.96
CA GLN A 195 13.68 7.64 -8.76
C GLN A 195 14.11 8.04 -7.35
N LEU A 196 14.85 7.16 -6.70
CA LEU A 196 15.49 7.49 -5.43
C LEU A 196 16.74 6.66 -5.23
N GLN A 197 17.68 7.18 -4.45
CA GLN A 197 18.70 6.41 -3.78
C GLN A 197 18.35 6.37 -2.30
N ALA A 198 18.28 5.18 -1.73
CA ALA A 198 17.88 4.99 -0.34
C ALA A 198 18.65 3.85 0.31
N SER A 199 18.79 3.93 1.61
CA SER A 199 19.41 2.89 2.42
C SER A 199 18.36 2.09 3.20
N GLU A 200 18.66 0.80 3.39
CA GLU A 200 17.94 -0.10 4.26
C GLU A 200 18.93 -0.76 5.26
N VAL A 201 18.43 -1.05 6.45
CA VAL A 201 19.27 -1.46 7.58
C VAL A 201 18.53 -2.45 8.48
N ALA A 202 19.20 -3.56 8.84
CA ALA A 202 18.82 -4.37 10.00
C ALA A 202 19.59 -3.85 11.22
N VAL A 203 18.88 -3.34 12.23
CA VAL A 203 19.48 -2.83 13.47
C VAL A 203 19.50 -3.94 14.53
N HIS A 204 20.67 -4.22 15.08
CA HIS A 204 20.87 -5.23 16.10
C HIS A 204 20.46 -4.74 17.49
N LYS A 205 20.34 -5.66 18.47
CA LYS A 205 19.94 -5.33 19.87
C LYS A 205 20.84 -4.28 20.53
N ASP A 206 22.12 -4.29 20.20
CA ASP A 206 23.11 -3.36 20.72
C ASP A 206 23.15 -2.01 19.98
N GLY A 207 22.30 -1.87 18.93
CA GLY A 207 22.24 -0.69 18.09
C GLY A 207 23.22 -0.70 16.92
N ASN A 208 24.05 -1.71 16.76
CA ASN A 208 24.95 -1.83 15.63
C ASN A 208 24.16 -2.09 14.33
N PHE A 209 24.62 -1.52 13.22
CA PHE A 209 23.99 -1.67 11.91
C PHE A 209 24.99 -1.50 10.77
N SER A 210 24.62 -1.99 9.59
CA SER A 210 25.40 -1.82 8.36
C SER A 210 24.45 -1.52 7.20
N PRO A 211 24.48 -0.30 6.64
CA PRO A 211 23.58 0.08 5.56
C PRO A 211 23.81 -0.70 4.27
N THR A 212 22.71 -1.00 3.58
CA THR A 212 22.71 -1.40 2.18
C THR A 212 22.01 -0.30 1.40
N THR A 213 22.76 0.39 0.53
CA THR A 213 22.22 1.49 -0.28
C THR A 213 21.86 0.98 -1.67
N VAL A 214 20.67 1.32 -2.12
CA VAL A 214 20.12 0.94 -3.43
C VAL A 214 19.63 2.17 -4.19
N GLU A 215 19.87 2.20 -5.50
CA GLU A 215 19.17 3.08 -6.43
C GLU A 215 17.92 2.37 -6.91
N GLN A 216 16.77 3.03 -6.82
CA GLN A 216 15.46 2.45 -7.14
C GLN A 216 14.74 3.29 -8.17
N GLN A 217 13.98 2.63 -9.03
CA GLN A 217 13.10 3.22 -10.01
C GLN A 217 11.79 2.44 -10.06
N VAL A 218 10.68 3.16 -9.96
CA VAL A 218 9.34 2.55 -9.97
C VAL A 218 8.49 3.28 -10.98
N GLU A 219 7.86 2.54 -11.87
CA GLU A 219 6.83 3.05 -12.78
C GLU A 219 5.48 2.42 -12.42
N PHE A 220 4.54 3.26 -11.97
CA PHE A 220 3.19 2.83 -11.64
C PHE A 220 2.29 2.87 -12.88
N ASN A 221 2.22 1.76 -13.61
CA ASN A 221 1.41 1.66 -14.83
C ASN A 221 -0.07 1.93 -14.59
N TYR A 222 -0.56 1.60 -13.40
CA TYR A 222 -1.93 1.90 -12.98
C TYR A 222 -2.22 3.42 -12.96
N TYR A 223 -1.19 4.26 -12.90
CA TYR A 223 -1.27 5.71 -12.83
C TYR A 223 -0.54 6.40 -13.99
N ARG A 224 -0.87 6.03 -15.21
CA ARG A 224 -0.33 6.66 -16.43
C ARG A 224 -1.39 7.57 -17.04
N PRO A 225 -1.22 8.92 -16.99
CA PRO A 225 -2.22 9.86 -17.53
C PRO A 225 -2.35 9.80 -19.06
N ASP A 226 -1.35 9.27 -19.75
CA ASP A 226 -1.29 9.07 -21.20
C ASP A 226 -1.84 7.70 -21.66
N LYS A 227 -2.34 6.88 -20.73
CA LYS A 227 -2.87 5.52 -21.00
C LYS A 227 -4.29 5.35 -20.47
N THR A 228 -4.89 4.23 -20.84
CA THR A 228 -6.23 3.80 -20.41
C THR A 228 -6.17 2.47 -19.69
N ILE A 229 -7.31 1.98 -19.22
CA ILE A 229 -7.40 0.67 -18.57
C ILE A 229 -7.02 -0.48 -19.52
N GLU A 230 -7.32 -0.35 -20.81
CA GLU A 230 -6.99 -1.33 -21.84
C GLU A 230 -5.48 -1.46 -22.04
N ASP A 231 -4.73 -0.36 -21.82
CA ASP A 231 -3.28 -0.32 -21.95
C ASP A 231 -2.56 -0.89 -20.73
N LEU A 232 -3.26 -1.13 -19.62
CA LEU A 232 -2.69 -1.62 -18.36
C LEU A 232 -2.04 -3.01 -18.52
N ASN A 233 -2.63 -3.84 -19.36
CA ASN A 233 -2.10 -5.15 -19.73
C ASN A 233 -1.69 -6.01 -18.52
N ASN A 234 -2.55 -6.01 -17.50
CA ASN A 234 -2.35 -6.66 -16.20
C ASN A 234 -1.08 -6.25 -15.42
N THR A 235 -0.46 -5.12 -15.73
CA THR A 235 0.76 -4.66 -15.03
C THR A 235 0.45 -3.49 -14.10
N LEU A 236 0.51 -3.74 -12.78
CA LEU A 236 0.30 -2.71 -11.75
C LEU A 236 1.47 -1.72 -11.73
N PHE A 237 2.70 -2.25 -11.60
CA PHE A 237 3.92 -1.44 -11.65
C PHE A 237 5.14 -2.26 -12.07
N TYR A 238 6.18 -1.54 -12.48
CA TYR A 238 7.54 -2.04 -12.63
C TYR A 238 8.43 -1.49 -11.51
N TYR A 239 9.29 -2.33 -10.97
CA TYR A 239 10.30 -1.95 -9.98
C TYR A 239 11.67 -2.44 -10.45
N LEU A 240 12.66 -1.54 -10.41
CA LEU A 240 14.05 -1.86 -10.70
C LEU A 240 14.92 -1.27 -9.60
N SER A 241 15.82 -2.08 -9.01
CA SER A 241 16.79 -1.60 -8.05
C SER A 241 18.20 -2.08 -8.39
N VAL A 242 19.18 -1.25 -8.06
CA VAL A 242 20.61 -1.56 -8.22
C VAL A 242 21.32 -1.25 -6.91
N THR A 243 22.01 -2.24 -6.33
CA THR A 243 22.79 -2.06 -5.10
C THR A 243 24.01 -1.20 -5.37
N LYS A 244 24.19 -0.14 -4.60
CA LYS A 244 25.33 0.81 -4.69
C LYS A 244 26.38 0.55 -3.61
N ALA A 245 25.92 0.23 -2.40
CA ALA A 245 26.78 -0.05 -1.26
C ALA A 245 26.21 -1.19 -0.41
N PRO A 246 27.04 -1.91 0.37
CA PRO A 246 28.51 -1.85 0.42
C PRO A 246 29.17 -2.46 -0.83
N ALA A 247 30.43 -2.18 -1.05
CA ALA A 247 31.18 -2.60 -2.26
C ALA A 247 31.07 -4.10 -2.59
N ARG A 248 30.97 -4.98 -1.57
CA ARG A 248 30.81 -6.43 -1.74
C ARG A 248 29.48 -6.84 -2.40
N LEU A 249 28.45 -5.99 -2.34
CA LEU A 249 27.11 -6.22 -2.90
C LEU A 249 26.84 -5.31 -4.12
N ALA A 250 27.69 -4.32 -4.36
CA ALA A 250 27.50 -3.34 -5.42
C ALA A 250 27.38 -4.00 -6.80
N GLY A 251 26.49 -3.45 -7.62
CA GLY A 251 26.14 -3.96 -8.93
C GLY A 251 25.15 -5.13 -8.94
N GLY A 252 24.78 -5.68 -7.78
CA GLY A 252 23.61 -6.55 -7.69
C GLY A 252 22.35 -5.76 -8.06
N ALA A 253 21.44 -6.38 -8.82
CA ALA A 253 20.23 -5.67 -9.25
C ALA A 253 19.02 -6.59 -9.28
N VAL A 254 17.83 -6.02 -9.07
CA VAL A 254 16.54 -6.71 -9.08
C VAL A 254 15.58 -5.97 -9.99
N LEU A 255 14.85 -6.72 -10.81
CA LEU A 255 13.73 -6.25 -11.62
C LEU A 255 12.47 -7.02 -11.20
N VAL A 256 11.36 -6.31 -10.98
CA VAL A 256 10.07 -6.90 -10.69
C VAL A 256 9.02 -6.33 -11.64
N HIS A 257 8.22 -7.22 -12.22
CA HIS A 257 6.95 -6.88 -12.87
C HIS A 257 5.84 -7.34 -11.94
N GLU A 258 5.11 -6.39 -11.41
CA GLU A 258 3.99 -6.63 -10.51
C GLU A 258 2.68 -6.67 -11.28
N PRO A 259 2.01 -7.83 -11.37
CA PRO A 259 0.70 -7.88 -12.01
C PRO A 259 -0.39 -7.37 -11.08
N LEU A 260 -1.44 -6.78 -11.67
CA LEU A 260 -2.66 -6.41 -10.94
C LEU A 260 -3.41 -7.67 -10.50
N ASN A 261 -3.58 -8.63 -11.41
CA ASN A 261 -4.19 -9.92 -11.13
C ASN A 261 -3.11 -10.99 -10.97
N GLN A 262 -2.71 -11.23 -9.74
CA GLN A 262 -1.67 -12.22 -9.40
C GLN A 262 -2.18 -13.67 -9.43
N ALA A 263 -3.49 -13.90 -9.42
CA ALA A 263 -4.05 -15.25 -9.56
C ALA A 263 -3.86 -15.81 -10.97
N ASN A 264 -3.95 -14.96 -11.99
CA ASN A 264 -3.73 -15.34 -13.37
C ASN A 264 -2.25 -15.29 -13.78
N ASP A 265 -1.54 -14.25 -13.33
CA ASP A 265 -0.14 -14.02 -13.67
C ASP A 265 0.66 -13.79 -12.39
N ALA A 266 1.44 -14.77 -11.98
CA ALA A 266 2.31 -14.63 -10.83
C ALA A 266 3.32 -13.50 -11.05
N ARG A 267 3.68 -12.79 -9.96
CA ARG A 267 4.78 -11.81 -9.93
C ARG A 267 6.00 -12.36 -10.67
N GLN A 268 6.57 -11.56 -11.57
CA GLN A 268 7.78 -11.91 -12.28
C GLN A 268 8.96 -11.13 -11.71
N ALA A 269 10.00 -11.82 -11.31
CA ALA A 269 11.19 -11.20 -10.76
C ALA A 269 12.46 -11.77 -11.38
N TRP A 270 13.46 -10.92 -11.56
CA TRP A 270 14.79 -11.27 -12.05
C TRP A 270 15.85 -10.63 -11.17
N GLY A 271 16.84 -11.41 -10.82
CA GLY A 271 18.04 -10.94 -10.12
C GLY A 271 19.26 -10.96 -11.03
N TYR A 272 20.04 -9.90 -11.02
CA TYR A 272 21.36 -9.87 -11.60
C TYR A 272 22.43 -10.06 -10.51
N ASN A 273 23.27 -11.06 -10.68
CA ASN A 273 24.40 -11.30 -9.80
C ASN A 273 25.68 -10.71 -10.43
N ALA A 274 26.27 -9.70 -9.79
CA ALA A 274 27.43 -8.99 -10.29
C ALA A 274 28.67 -9.90 -10.42
N GLY A 275 28.90 -10.81 -9.47
CA GLY A 275 30.01 -11.75 -9.50
C GLY A 275 29.93 -12.76 -10.64
N GLN A 276 28.73 -13.27 -10.93
CA GLN A 276 28.47 -14.21 -12.04
C GLN A 276 28.21 -13.52 -13.38
N ARG A 277 27.91 -12.22 -13.37
CA ARG A 277 27.50 -11.40 -14.54
C ARG A 277 26.30 -11.99 -15.29
N ARG A 278 25.35 -12.59 -14.56
CA ARG A 278 24.19 -13.30 -15.11
C ARG A 278 22.90 -12.79 -14.48
N VAL A 279 21.87 -12.65 -15.32
CA VAL A 279 20.48 -12.49 -14.89
C VAL A 279 19.87 -13.87 -14.72
N ARG A 280 19.15 -14.07 -13.61
CA ARG A 280 18.38 -15.28 -13.33
C ARG A 280 16.95 -14.87 -12.96
N ARG A 281 15.97 -15.64 -13.35
CA ARG A 281 14.60 -15.50 -12.85
C ARG A 281 14.58 -15.90 -11.37
N ALA A 282 13.84 -15.12 -10.55
CA ALA A 282 13.62 -15.39 -9.13
C ALA A 282 12.13 -15.74 -8.93
N PRO A 283 11.72 -16.99 -9.19
CA PRO A 283 10.30 -17.36 -9.26
C PRO A 283 9.58 -17.29 -7.91
N ASN A 284 10.32 -17.29 -6.82
CA ASN A 284 9.76 -17.38 -5.46
C ASN A 284 9.77 -16.05 -4.69
N LEU A 285 9.96 -14.93 -5.35
CA LEU A 285 9.93 -13.62 -4.67
C LEU A 285 8.47 -13.19 -4.44
N ALA A 286 7.77 -13.90 -3.59
CA ALA A 286 6.36 -13.66 -3.24
C ALA A 286 6.09 -14.05 -1.79
N TYR A 287 4.99 -13.55 -1.23
CA TYR A 287 4.50 -13.89 0.11
C TYR A 287 5.56 -13.74 1.21
N ASP A 288 5.75 -14.81 1.98
CA ASP A 288 6.68 -14.91 3.10
C ASP A 288 8.13 -15.28 2.71
N THR A 289 8.53 -15.00 1.47
CA THR A 289 9.94 -15.13 1.07
C THR A 289 10.78 -14.07 1.80
N PRO A 290 11.81 -14.46 2.59
CA PRO A 290 12.64 -13.50 3.29
C PRO A 290 13.37 -12.56 2.34
N ILE A 291 13.39 -11.26 2.67
CA ILE A 291 14.21 -10.26 1.96
C ILE A 291 15.65 -10.33 2.47
N ALA A 292 16.59 -10.53 1.56
CA ALA A 292 18.00 -10.76 1.90
C ALA A 292 18.64 -9.62 2.72
N ALA A 293 18.35 -8.36 2.38
CA ALA A 293 18.91 -7.20 3.08
C ALA A 293 18.25 -6.94 4.44
N ALA A 294 17.12 -7.61 4.74
CA ALA A 294 16.37 -7.42 5.99
C ALA A 294 16.77 -8.39 7.10
N ASP A 295 17.71 -9.29 6.87
CA ASP A 295 18.20 -10.28 7.85
C ASP A 295 17.06 -11.05 8.55
N GLY A 296 16.05 -11.47 7.76
CA GLY A 296 14.86 -12.19 8.25
C GLY A 296 13.83 -11.35 8.97
N LEU A 297 14.03 -10.03 9.07
CA LEU A 297 13.10 -9.12 9.77
C LEU A 297 11.95 -8.63 8.88
N ARG A 298 11.97 -8.90 7.58
CA ARG A 298 10.93 -8.53 6.62
C ARG A 298 10.78 -9.59 5.53
N TYR A 299 9.55 -9.78 5.09
CA TYR A 299 9.21 -10.68 3.98
C TYR A 299 8.79 -9.92 2.73
N ALA A 300 8.66 -10.61 1.60
CA ALA A 300 8.40 -9.98 0.32
C ALA A 300 7.07 -9.22 0.28
N ASP A 301 6.04 -9.73 0.92
CA ASP A 301 4.73 -9.09 0.99
C ASP A 301 4.57 -8.07 2.13
N ASP A 302 5.59 -7.89 2.99
CA ASP A 302 5.64 -6.76 3.94
C ASP A 302 6.10 -5.45 3.26
N THR A 303 6.58 -5.51 2.01
CA THR A 303 6.99 -4.30 1.27
C THR A 303 5.82 -3.33 1.19
N ASP A 304 6.10 -2.02 1.44
CA ASP A 304 5.07 -0.98 1.46
C ASP A 304 3.91 -1.29 2.44
N MET A 305 4.23 -1.89 3.59
CA MET A 305 3.34 -2.45 4.62
C MET A 305 2.53 -3.67 4.16
N TYR A 306 2.09 -3.71 2.92
CA TYR A 306 1.54 -4.88 2.25
C TYR A 306 1.63 -4.72 0.72
N ASN A 307 2.31 -5.65 0.08
CA ASN A 307 2.37 -5.75 -1.37
C ASN A 307 2.44 -7.21 -1.81
N GLY A 308 1.29 -7.82 -2.03
CA GLY A 308 1.19 -9.21 -2.41
C GLY A 308 -0.21 -9.60 -2.88
N SER A 309 -0.35 -10.84 -3.34
CA SER A 309 -1.66 -11.40 -3.65
C SER A 309 -2.49 -11.55 -2.37
N PRO A 310 -3.76 -11.09 -2.37
CA PRO A 310 -4.62 -11.20 -1.19
C PRO A 310 -5.15 -12.61 -0.91
N ASP A 311 -4.85 -13.58 -1.77
CA ASP A 311 -5.45 -14.91 -1.86
C ASP A 311 -5.21 -15.83 -0.65
N ARG A 312 -4.19 -15.54 0.18
CA ARG A 312 -3.87 -16.39 1.35
C ARG A 312 -4.69 -16.09 2.60
N TYR A 313 -5.39 -14.96 2.63
CA TYR A 313 -6.10 -14.50 3.82
C TYR A 313 -7.59 -14.31 3.56
N ASN A 314 -8.39 -14.50 4.60
CA ASN A 314 -9.76 -14.01 4.67
C ASN A 314 -9.69 -12.59 5.23
N TRP A 315 -10.19 -11.62 4.47
CA TRP A 315 -10.10 -10.21 4.83
C TRP A 315 -11.42 -9.71 5.40
N ARG A 316 -11.36 -8.98 6.51
CA ARG A 316 -12.51 -8.41 7.19
C ARG A 316 -12.25 -6.96 7.55
N LEU A 317 -13.17 -6.07 7.19
CA LEU A 317 -13.22 -4.73 7.75
C LEU A 317 -13.77 -4.83 9.18
N VAL A 318 -12.98 -4.44 10.18
CA VAL A 318 -13.33 -4.58 11.59
C VAL A 318 -14.11 -3.38 12.07
N GLU A 319 -13.53 -2.19 11.89
CA GLU A 319 -14.10 -0.92 12.35
C GLU A 319 -13.40 0.26 11.67
N LYS A 320 -13.97 1.44 11.84
CA LYS A 320 -13.30 2.73 11.63
C LYS A 320 -13.12 3.40 12.98
N ARG A 321 -11.87 3.78 13.33
CA ARG A 321 -11.58 4.41 14.62
C ARG A 321 -10.47 5.46 14.54
N GLU A 322 -10.30 6.23 15.61
CA GLU A 322 -9.22 7.20 15.77
C GLU A 322 -7.99 6.53 16.38
N VAL A 323 -6.81 6.69 15.75
CA VAL A 323 -5.52 6.15 16.21
C VAL A 323 -4.43 7.19 16.04
N TYR A 324 -3.43 7.19 16.95
CA TYR A 324 -2.20 7.93 16.73
C TYR A 324 -1.30 7.16 15.77
N ILE A 325 -1.09 7.72 14.58
CA ILE A 325 -0.26 7.12 13.52
C ILE A 325 0.93 8.02 13.20
N PRO A 326 2.07 7.45 12.72
CA PRO A 326 3.16 8.27 12.19
C PRO A 326 2.65 9.10 11.01
N TYR A 327 2.80 10.43 11.06
CA TYR A 327 2.32 11.34 10.01
C TYR A 327 3.18 12.59 9.94
N ASN A 328 3.40 13.14 8.72
CA ASN A 328 4.22 14.33 8.48
C ASN A 328 5.64 14.24 9.08
N ASN A 329 6.32 13.11 8.87
CA ASN A 329 7.61 12.79 9.48
C ASN A 329 8.82 13.42 8.74
N TYR A 330 8.72 14.71 8.39
CA TYR A 330 9.80 15.44 7.71
C TYR A 330 11.09 15.54 8.52
N ARG A 331 10.98 15.66 9.87
CA ARG A 331 12.18 15.72 10.74
C ARG A 331 12.95 14.41 10.71
N LEU A 332 12.25 13.27 10.85
CA LEU A 332 12.87 11.95 10.85
C LEU A 332 13.62 11.65 9.54
N THR A 333 13.11 12.15 8.42
CA THR A 333 13.67 11.93 7.08
C THR A 333 14.54 13.10 6.58
N SER A 334 14.95 13.99 7.48
CA SER A 334 15.77 15.16 7.13
C SER A 334 17.23 14.79 6.88
N ASN A 335 17.85 15.36 5.84
CA ASN A 335 19.29 15.25 5.59
C ASN A 335 20.18 16.00 6.58
N LYS A 336 19.57 16.66 7.59
CA LYS A 336 20.30 17.24 8.73
C LYS A 336 20.64 16.21 9.81
N LEU A 337 20.10 14.99 9.68
CA LEU A 337 20.30 13.89 10.61
C LEU A 337 21.03 12.75 9.91
N SER A 338 22.06 12.25 10.57
CA SER A 338 22.73 11.01 10.16
C SER A 338 21.94 9.77 10.56
N TYR A 339 22.28 8.62 9.97
CA TYR A 339 21.70 7.35 10.40
C TYR A 339 21.96 7.08 11.89
N ASN A 340 23.12 7.49 12.42
CA ASN A 340 23.43 7.39 13.84
C ASN A 340 22.55 8.28 14.74
N ASP A 341 21.98 9.37 14.22
CA ASP A 341 21.05 10.20 14.99
C ASP A 341 19.68 9.54 15.10
N ILE A 342 19.23 8.86 14.07
CA ILE A 342 17.87 8.31 13.96
C ILE A 342 17.75 6.84 14.38
N LEU A 343 18.80 6.03 14.27
CA LEU A 343 18.79 4.63 14.65
C LEU A 343 19.25 4.45 16.09
N ARG A 344 18.46 3.72 16.88
CA ARG A 344 18.73 3.40 18.29
C ARG A 344 18.51 1.91 18.54
N PRO A 345 19.04 1.33 19.62
CA PRO A 345 18.64 -0.01 20.04
C PRO A 345 17.13 -0.15 20.17
N GLY A 346 16.54 -1.11 19.48
CA GLY A 346 15.13 -1.48 19.58
C GLY A 346 14.13 -0.67 18.76
N HIS A 347 14.38 0.60 18.49
CA HIS A 347 13.47 1.46 17.73
C HIS A 347 14.18 2.71 17.17
N VAL A 348 13.55 3.42 16.25
CA VAL A 348 14.03 4.73 15.79
C VAL A 348 13.94 5.77 16.92
N ASN A 349 14.82 6.79 16.86
CA ASN A 349 14.90 7.82 17.88
C ASN A 349 13.58 8.62 17.97
N PRO A 350 12.86 8.54 19.10
CA PRO A 350 11.57 9.20 19.27
C PRO A 350 11.61 10.72 19.18
N GLU A 351 12.77 11.34 19.39
CA GLU A 351 12.91 12.81 19.35
C GLU A 351 12.65 13.39 17.96
N TYR A 352 12.79 12.57 16.91
CA TYR A 352 12.60 13.00 15.54
C TYR A 352 11.28 12.50 14.92
N THR A 353 10.55 11.64 15.65
CA THR A 353 9.27 11.10 15.18
C THR A 353 8.12 12.09 15.42
N ARG A 354 7.08 11.98 14.60
CA ARG A 354 5.84 12.72 14.72
C ARG A 354 4.66 11.78 14.58
N TYR A 355 3.75 11.81 15.55
CA TYR A 355 2.50 11.08 15.53
C TYR A 355 1.34 12.05 15.59
N GLU A 356 0.31 11.79 14.81
CA GLU A 356 -0.91 12.57 14.74
C GLU A 356 -2.12 11.67 14.91
N LYS A 357 -3.23 12.21 15.43
CA LYS A 357 -4.48 11.46 15.54
C LYS A 357 -5.20 11.50 14.20
N HIS A 358 -5.42 10.35 13.59
CA HIS A 358 -6.19 10.19 12.36
C HIS A 358 -7.28 9.15 12.52
N ARG A 359 -8.32 9.21 11.68
CA ARG A 359 -9.23 8.10 11.51
C ARG A 359 -8.57 7.05 10.64
N VAL A 360 -8.71 5.81 11.04
CA VAL A 360 -8.18 4.67 10.29
C VAL A 360 -9.25 3.63 10.08
N TRP A 361 -9.19 2.96 8.94
CA TRP A 361 -9.89 1.71 8.71
C TRP A 361 -9.06 0.56 9.27
N VAL A 362 -9.66 -0.27 10.11
CA VAL A 362 -9.01 -1.45 10.69
C VAL A 362 -9.41 -2.67 9.86
N VAL A 363 -8.43 -3.26 9.18
CA VAL A 363 -8.61 -4.44 8.33
C VAL A 363 -7.84 -5.60 8.92
N GLU A 364 -8.54 -6.70 9.14
CA GLU A 364 -7.96 -7.95 9.64
C GLU A 364 -7.87 -8.99 8.51
N GLY A 365 -6.70 -9.58 8.34
CA GLY A 365 -6.45 -10.74 7.52
C GLY A 365 -6.16 -11.96 8.38
N THR A 366 -7.01 -12.98 8.31
CA THR A 366 -6.80 -14.27 8.96
C THR A 366 -6.37 -15.30 7.93
N LEU A 367 -5.28 -16.00 8.17
CA LEU A 367 -4.74 -17.01 7.26
C LEU A 367 -5.82 -18.07 6.94
N ARG A 368 -5.99 -18.38 5.67
CA ARG A 368 -6.94 -19.41 5.22
C ARG A 368 -6.44 -20.80 5.58
N ASP A 369 -7.36 -21.75 5.75
CA ASP A 369 -7.04 -23.16 5.90
C ASP A 369 -6.27 -23.70 4.68
N ASN A 370 -5.35 -24.61 4.91
CA ASN A 370 -4.57 -25.31 3.89
C ASN A 370 -3.61 -24.43 3.05
N VAL A 371 -3.38 -23.19 3.46
CA VAL A 371 -2.31 -22.35 2.90
C VAL A 371 -1.21 -22.12 3.93
N ARG A 372 -0.02 -21.72 3.48
CA ARG A 372 1.13 -21.48 4.36
C ARG A 372 1.53 -20.02 4.32
N HIS A 373 1.79 -19.47 5.47
CA HIS A 373 2.44 -18.20 5.69
C HIS A 373 3.06 -18.16 7.08
N VAL A 374 4.06 -17.31 7.32
CA VAL A 374 4.65 -17.15 8.66
C VAL A 374 3.73 -16.42 9.63
N TYR A 375 2.77 -15.64 9.13
CA TYR A 375 1.78 -14.93 9.94
C TYR A 375 0.43 -15.63 9.89
N SER A 376 -0.11 -16.01 11.06
CA SER A 376 -1.47 -16.54 11.18
C SER A 376 -2.54 -15.47 11.01
N LYS A 377 -2.21 -14.24 11.42
CA LYS A 377 -3.09 -13.07 11.37
C LYS A 377 -2.29 -11.80 11.16
N ARG A 378 -2.89 -10.84 10.44
CA ARG A 378 -2.40 -9.46 10.29
C ARG A 378 -3.54 -8.49 10.58
N VAL A 379 -3.24 -7.39 11.26
CA VAL A 379 -4.20 -6.30 11.46
C VAL A 379 -3.58 -5.03 10.92
N PHE A 380 -4.24 -4.43 9.94
CA PHE A 380 -3.79 -3.22 9.26
C PHE A 380 -4.61 -2.01 9.69
N TYR A 381 -3.93 -0.90 9.91
CA TYR A 381 -4.52 0.39 10.25
C TYR A 381 -4.27 1.34 9.08
N LEU A 382 -5.27 1.46 8.20
CA LEU A 382 -5.20 2.26 6.99
C LEU A 382 -5.68 3.68 7.27
N ASP A 383 -4.82 4.67 7.03
CA ASP A 383 -5.23 6.07 7.10
C ASP A 383 -6.38 6.37 6.13
N GLU A 384 -7.46 6.97 6.62
CA GLU A 384 -8.62 7.25 5.77
C GLU A 384 -8.35 8.27 4.67
N ASP A 385 -7.40 9.19 4.88
CA ASP A 385 -7.08 10.26 3.94
C ASP A 385 -6.28 9.78 2.73
N THR A 386 -5.47 8.72 2.90
CA THR A 386 -4.46 8.31 1.91
C THR A 386 -4.55 6.84 1.51
N TRP A 387 -5.28 6.01 2.25
CA TRP A 387 -5.28 4.55 2.15
C TRP A 387 -3.92 3.90 2.44
N ASN A 388 -2.93 4.65 2.96
CA ASN A 388 -1.70 4.04 3.45
C ASN A 388 -1.99 3.15 4.67
N ILE A 389 -1.44 1.94 4.69
CA ILE A 389 -1.29 1.20 5.93
C ILE A 389 -0.22 1.92 6.75
N SER A 390 -0.65 2.59 7.82
CA SER A 390 0.25 3.38 8.68
C SER A 390 0.88 2.53 9.78
N VAL A 391 0.15 1.51 10.25
CA VAL A 391 0.62 0.53 11.24
C VAL A 391 0.09 -0.85 10.84
N ALA A 392 0.93 -1.88 11.03
CA ALA A 392 0.55 -3.27 10.86
C ALA A 392 1.00 -4.09 12.06
N ASP A 393 0.06 -4.84 12.66
CA ASP A 393 0.32 -5.79 13.73
C ASP A 393 0.29 -7.20 13.14
N GLN A 394 1.39 -7.97 13.26
CA GLN A 394 1.51 -9.30 12.68
C GLN A 394 1.70 -10.36 13.78
N TYR A 395 0.93 -11.42 13.69
CA TYR A 395 0.84 -12.48 14.67
C TYR A 395 1.46 -13.78 14.12
N ASP A 396 2.18 -14.48 14.97
CA ASP A 396 2.79 -15.76 14.63
C ASP A 396 1.75 -16.90 14.53
N MET A 397 2.20 -18.12 14.26
CA MET A 397 1.32 -19.28 14.13
C MET A 397 0.69 -19.75 15.45
N ASN A 398 1.16 -19.24 16.60
CA ASN A 398 0.55 -19.48 17.91
C ASN A 398 -0.50 -18.40 18.25
N GLY A 399 -0.67 -17.39 17.39
CA GLY A 399 -1.56 -16.26 17.61
C GLY A 399 -0.97 -15.17 18.52
N GLU A 400 0.32 -15.25 18.81
CA GLU A 400 1.04 -14.25 19.62
C GLU A 400 1.50 -13.08 18.73
N LEU A 401 1.41 -11.86 19.26
CA LEU A 401 1.90 -10.67 18.57
C LEU A 401 3.42 -10.76 18.41
N TRP A 402 3.88 -10.90 17.18
CA TRP A 402 5.28 -11.09 16.87
C TRP A 402 5.96 -9.84 16.32
N ARG A 403 5.30 -9.17 15.36
CA ARG A 403 5.89 -8.01 14.68
C ARG A 403 4.97 -6.82 14.65
N VAL A 404 5.58 -5.64 14.61
CA VAL A 404 4.90 -4.36 14.44
C VAL A 404 5.61 -3.58 13.36
N SER A 405 4.88 -3.22 12.31
CA SER A 405 5.41 -2.39 11.23
C SER A 405 4.76 -1.00 11.26
N MET A 406 5.56 0.04 11.02
CA MET A 406 5.10 1.43 10.97
C MET A 406 5.66 2.15 9.75
N ALA A 407 4.79 2.81 8.99
CA ALA A 407 5.15 3.68 7.89
C ALA A 407 5.22 5.12 8.38
N TYR A 408 6.41 5.71 8.41
CA TYR A 408 6.62 7.11 8.76
C TYR A 408 6.40 7.98 7.52
N ILE A 409 5.13 8.27 7.25
CA ILE A 409 4.70 8.98 6.05
C ILE A 409 4.97 10.47 6.09
N LYS A 410 5.16 11.05 4.91
CA LYS A 410 5.17 12.51 4.64
C LYS A 410 4.47 12.79 3.32
N THR A 411 4.11 14.04 3.07
CA THR A 411 3.56 14.49 1.78
C THR A 411 4.68 15.07 0.92
N TYR A 412 4.90 14.50 -0.25
CA TYR A 412 5.76 15.01 -1.32
C TYR A 412 4.94 16.05 -2.09
N TYR A 413 4.99 17.28 -1.65
CA TYR A 413 4.05 18.34 -1.95
C TYR A 413 4.14 18.86 -3.39
N GLU A 414 5.27 18.62 -4.09
CA GLU A 414 5.48 19.03 -5.48
C GLU A 414 4.63 18.21 -6.48
N LEU A 415 4.25 17.00 -6.11
CA LEU A 415 3.38 16.12 -6.92
C LEU A 415 2.10 15.71 -6.17
N PRO A 416 1.72 16.34 -5.09
CA PRO A 416 0.97 15.93 -3.92
C PRO A 416 0.79 14.38 -3.82
N VAL A 417 1.86 13.72 -3.38
CA VAL A 417 1.89 12.29 -3.03
C VAL A 417 2.10 12.16 -1.54
N THR A 418 1.25 11.42 -0.83
CA THR A 418 1.52 11.05 0.56
C THR A 418 1.98 9.60 0.63
N TRP A 419 3.25 9.42 1.00
CA TRP A 419 3.86 8.10 1.06
C TRP A 419 4.91 8.03 2.18
N SER A 420 5.39 6.82 2.46
CA SER A 420 6.42 6.60 3.46
C SER A 420 7.75 7.25 3.06
N GLY A 421 8.34 7.98 3.99
CA GLY A 421 9.73 8.41 3.91
C GLY A 421 10.68 7.42 4.61
N MET A 422 10.12 6.55 5.45
CA MET A 422 10.83 5.48 6.14
C MET A 422 9.82 4.45 6.64
N ASP A 423 10.03 3.17 6.33
CA ASP A 423 9.29 2.06 6.91
C ASP A 423 10.12 1.36 7.97
N VAL A 424 9.51 0.98 9.08
CA VAL A 424 10.17 0.31 10.20
C VAL A 424 9.42 -0.97 10.56
N PHE A 425 10.13 -2.08 10.61
CA PHE A 425 9.61 -3.43 10.87
C PHE A 425 10.25 -3.97 12.14
N HIS A 426 9.53 -3.88 13.27
CA HIS A 426 10.01 -4.37 14.56
C HIS A 426 9.70 -5.85 14.73
N ASP A 427 10.69 -6.62 15.16
CA ASP A 427 10.51 -7.98 15.65
C ASP A 427 10.62 -7.95 17.19
N LEU A 428 9.48 -8.11 17.86
CA LEU A 428 9.36 -7.99 19.31
C LEU A 428 10.06 -9.14 20.04
N GLN A 429 10.07 -10.34 19.44
CA GLN A 429 10.72 -11.52 20.01
C GLN A 429 12.24 -11.42 19.87
N ALA A 430 12.72 -11.04 18.67
CA ALA A 430 14.14 -10.84 18.43
C ALA A 430 14.68 -9.54 19.04
N ARG A 431 13.82 -8.58 19.40
CA ARG A 431 14.16 -7.22 19.87
C ARG A 431 15.11 -6.49 18.93
N ARG A 432 14.83 -6.64 17.63
CA ARG A 432 15.54 -6.04 16.50
C ARG A 432 14.53 -5.39 15.58
N TYR A 433 14.99 -4.54 14.70
CA TYR A 433 14.12 -4.01 13.66
C TYR A 433 14.88 -3.82 12.35
N HIS A 434 14.15 -3.84 11.27
CA HIS A 434 14.62 -3.44 9.95
C HIS A 434 13.99 -2.10 9.59
N THR A 435 14.73 -1.25 8.91
CA THR A 435 14.20 -0.01 8.31
C THR A 435 14.61 0.10 6.85
N GLN A 436 13.74 0.68 6.03
CA GLN A 436 13.99 0.93 4.61
C GLN A 436 13.52 2.33 4.21
N GLY A 437 13.99 2.80 3.06
CA GLY A 437 13.59 4.09 2.50
C GLY A 437 14.34 5.27 3.08
N MET A 438 15.43 5.05 3.82
CA MET A 438 16.20 6.13 4.43
C MET A 438 16.98 6.91 3.36
N THR A 439 16.70 8.21 3.24
CA THR A 439 17.39 9.14 2.33
C THR A 439 18.26 10.17 3.06
N ASN A 440 18.33 10.13 4.37
CA ASN A 440 18.99 11.16 5.21
C ASN A 440 20.44 11.46 4.81
N GLU A 441 21.23 10.43 4.48
CA GLU A 441 22.65 10.56 4.09
C GLU A 441 22.85 10.46 2.57
N GLU A 442 21.74 10.34 1.81
CA GLU A 442 21.80 10.26 0.36
C GLU A 442 21.82 11.65 -0.28
N PRO A 443 22.37 11.80 -1.50
CA PRO A 443 22.49 13.13 -2.15
C PRO A 443 21.16 13.81 -2.41
N GLU A 444 20.10 13.03 -2.67
CA GLU A 444 18.76 13.51 -3.07
C GLU A 444 17.68 12.69 -2.34
N ASP A 445 16.50 13.30 -2.19
CA ASP A 445 15.28 12.64 -1.79
C ASP A 445 14.59 12.01 -3.02
N ILE A 446 13.38 11.50 -2.88
CA ILE A 446 12.61 10.95 -4.01
C ILE A 446 12.41 12.03 -5.07
N ASP A 447 12.70 11.69 -6.32
CA ASP A 447 12.47 12.53 -7.48
C ASP A 447 11.32 11.97 -8.34
N TYR A 448 10.25 12.78 -8.45
CA TYR A 448 9.07 12.50 -9.28
C TYR A 448 9.06 13.27 -10.60
N SER A 449 10.07 14.10 -10.88
CA SER A 449 10.05 15.02 -12.03
C SER A 449 10.34 14.37 -13.37
N ASN A 450 10.93 13.18 -13.35
CA ASN A 450 11.28 12.48 -14.58
C ASN A 450 10.07 11.80 -15.21
N PRO A 451 9.91 11.88 -16.54
CA PRO A 451 8.87 11.11 -17.22
C PRO A 451 9.17 9.59 -17.17
N PRO A 452 8.14 8.75 -17.24
CA PRO A 452 8.33 7.32 -17.36
C PRO A 452 9.22 6.96 -18.55
N PRO A 453 10.20 6.05 -18.38
CA PRO A 453 11.26 5.83 -19.38
C PRO A 453 10.84 4.97 -20.57
N GLY A 454 9.59 4.46 -20.59
CA GLY A 454 9.04 3.65 -21.66
C GLY A 454 9.33 2.14 -21.55
N ASP A 455 8.63 1.37 -22.35
CA ASP A 455 8.46 -0.10 -22.20
C ASP A 455 9.76 -0.93 -22.25
N ARG A 456 10.81 -0.42 -22.91
CA ARG A 456 12.09 -1.15 -23.04
C ARG A 456 12.99 -1.03 -21.82
N TYR A 457 12.65 -0.15 -20.90
CA TYR A 457 13.50 0.15 -19.75
C TYR A 457 13.47 -0.94 -18.69
N PHE A 458 12.29 -1.45 -18.38
CA PHE A 458 12.10 -2.48 -17.38
C PHE A 458 12.17 -3.88 -17.99
N THR A 459 13.33 -4.24 -18.51
CA THR A 459 13.56 -5.56 -19.15
C THR A 459 14.75 -6.29 -18.52
N PRO A 460 14.79 -7.64 -18.59
CA PRO A 460 15.97 -8.38 -18.14
C PRO A 460 17.25 -8.01 -18.88
N ALA A 461 17.16 -7.54 -20.12
CA ALA A 461 18.31 -7.05 -20.89
C ALA A 461 18.86 -5.74 -20.30
N GLU A 462 17.98 -4.80 -19.96
CA GLU A 462 18.34 -3.55 -19.30
C GLU A 462 18.90 -3.80 -17.89
N LEU A 463 18.31 -4.71 -17.11
CA LEU A 463 18.83 -5.14 -15.82
C LEU A 463 20.29 -5.59 -15.93
N ARG A 464 20.62 -6.40 -16.95
CA ARG A 464 22.00 -6.85 -17.20
C ARG A 464 22.93 -5.70 -17.57
N ARG A 465 22.46 -4.71 -18.32
CA ARG A 465 23.24 -3.53 -18.73
C ARG A 465 23.60 -2.67 -17.53
N ARG A 466 22.67 -2.46 -16.61
CA ARG A 466 22.84 -1.62 -15.41
C ARG A 466 23.73 -2.27 -14.36
N GLY A 467 23.58 -3.57 -14.13
CA GLY A 467 24.41 -4.30 -13.20
C GLY A 467 25.90 -4.42 -13.62
N ARG A 468 26.25 -4.08 -14.87
CA ARG A 468 27.63 -4.07 -15.37
C ARG A 468 28.37 -2.75 -15.13
N ARG A 469 27.66 -1.68 -14.78
CA ARG A 469 28.20 -0.35 -14.48
C ARG A 469 28.43 -0.19 -12.98
#